data_161cdcc2a2557b913fc772ec2493d829
#
_entry.id   161cdcc2a2557b913fc772ec2493d829
#
_cell.length_a   1.000
_cell.length_b   1.000
_cell.length_c   1.000
_cell.angle_alpha   90.00
_cell.angle_beta   90.00
_cell.angle_gamma   90.00
#
_symmetry.space_group_name_H-M   'P 1'
#
loop_
_entity.id
_entity.type
_entity.pdbx_description
1 polymer ?
#
loop_
_entity_poly.entity_id
_entity_poly.type
_entity_poly.pdbx_seq_one_letter_code
_entity_poly.pdbx_strand_id
1 'polypeptide(L)'
;MSQIMKNSRLLMMLVIALGVLTGCDTFLGTKEAKPLPGKRISILTQQRSIEPDASALGHKIVLPAPVPNEDWPQAGGYANHAMHHMRVGKALQERWNISIGQGSSDEERLMAQPIVAEDRLYTMDSETVISAFNIKNGDEIWSSEITPKEEDDDLINGGLAYENGKVFATTGFGQVVALEAKSGKVLWRRNVGAPMRSAPTARGNRVFAITVTNKLFALHGQTGAVLWTHSGIEEVTNLLGGGSPAVDSGVVVAPYSSGELVALKVENGQELWADSLSGVRRGSASTTLSTIRGRPIIDRGIVFAISNGGQFAAINLRTGRRIWERPIGGIESPWIAGEYLFVLSNNTDLIALGRLNGRIYWVTALPKWEDPEDREGKITWTGPILASDRLIVAGSTGEAMSLSPYNGRTLGKVDMPDGVTISPIVAKDSLLFLSEDAELVSYR
;
A
#
# COMPACT_ATOMS: atom_id res chain seq x y z
N MET A 1 -71.88 27.60 15.60
CA MET A 1 -70.50 27.75 16.16
C MET A 1 -69.56 26.55 15.90
N SER A 2 -70.05 25.34 15.77
CA SER A 2 -69.20 24.13 15.59
C SER A 2 -68.48 24.04 14.21
N GLN A 3 -69.10 24.50 13.13
CA GLN A 3 -68.57 24.36 11.77
C GLN A 3 -67.44 25.35 11.43
N ILE A 4 -67.47 26.55 12.05
CA ILE A 4 -66.40 27.56 11.87
C ILE A 4 -65.10 27.18 12.56
N MET A 5 -65.21 26.51 13.70
CA MET A 5 -64.01 25.97 14.42
C MET A 5 -63.35 24.82 13.72
N LYS A 6 -64.08 23.98 12.99
CA LYS A 6 -63.51 22.86 12.20
C LYS A 6 -62.71 23.40 11.00
N ASN A 7 -63.24 24.40 10.32
CA ASN A 7 -62.59 24.99 9.13
C ASN A 7 -61.32 25.79 9.52
N SER A 8 -61.33 26.44 10.70
CA SER A 8 -60.13 27.14 11.21
C SER A 8 -58.99 26.17 11.59
N ARG A 9 -59.31 24.99 12.16
CA ARG A 9 -58.30 23.98 12.48
C ARG A 9 -57.74 23.33 11.19
N LEU A 10 -58.55 23.12 10.17
CA LEU A 10 -58.11 22.56 8.88
C LEU A 10 -57.20 23.57 8.13
N LEU A 11 -57.52 24.84 8.19
CA LEU A 11 -56.70 25.92 7.58
C LEU A 11 -55.34 26.09 8.31
N MET A 12 -55.32 25.96 9.63
CA MET A 12 -54.12 26.00 10.44
C MET A 12 -53.21 24.79 10.22
N MET A 13 -53.76 23.57 10.02
CA MET A 13 -52.99 22.39 9.63
C MET A 13 -52.44 22.49 8.21
N LEU A 14 -53.18 23.10 7.28
CA LEU A 14 -52.71 23.32 5.90
C LEU A 14 -51.54 24.31 5.84
N VAL A 15 -51.58 25.39 6.62
CA VAL A 15 -50.51 26.39 6.71
C VAL A 15 -49.25 25.79 7.36
N ILE A 16 -49.40 24.94 8.36
CA ILE A 16 -48.28 24.23 8.99
C ILE A 16 -47.68 23.21 8.01
N ALA A 17 -48.47 22.50 7.23
CA ALA A 17 -48.00 21.54 6.21
C ALA A 17 -47.27 22.26 5.04
N LEU A 18 -47.70 23.46 4.63
CA LEU A 18 -46.97 24.22 3.63
C LEU A 18 -45.64 24.80 4.15
N GLY A 19 -45.53 25.12 5.45
CA GLY A 19 -44.29 25.64 6.05
C GLY A 19 -43.19 24.58 6.19
N VAL A 20 -43.51 23.26 6.17
CA VAL A 20 -42.52 22.18 6.26
C VAL A 20 -41.94 21.86 4.86
N LEU A 21 -42.58 22.25 3.77
CA LEU A 21 -42.11 21.97 2.40
C LEU A 21 -41.06 22.96 1.88
N THR A 22 -40.83 24.09 2.55
CA THR A 22 -39.82 25.07 2.13
C THR A 22 -38.49 24.96 2.84
N GLY A 23 -38.34 23.96 3.73
CA GLY A 23 -37.13 23.75 4.57
C GLY A 23 -36.13 22.75 4.03
N CYS A 24 -36.31 22.16 2.84
CA CYS A 24 -35.45 21.09 2.36
C CYS A 24 -34.09 21.54 1.80
N ASP A 25 -33.93 22.82 1.42
CA ASP A 25 -32.63 23.28 0.87
C ASP A 25 -31.57 23.52 1.93
N THR A 26 -31.97 23.68 3.20
CA THR A 26 -30.99 23.92 4.29
C THR A 26 -30.41 22.63 4.87
N PHE A 27 -31.05 21.48 4.65
CA PHE A 27 -30.63 20.20 5.22
C PHE A 27 -29.79 19.34 4.26
N LEU A 28 -29.90 19.59 2.95
CA LEU A 28 -29.19 18.82 1.90
C LEU A 28 -27.93 19.51 1.39
N GLY A 29 -27.54 20.64 1.95
CA GLY A 29 -26.38 21.41 1.51
C GLY A 29 -26.62 22.09 0.15
N THR A 30 -26.19 23.30 0.01
CA THR A 30 -26.10 23.96 -1.31
C THR A 30 -25.03 23.26 -2.13
N LYS A 31 -25.34 22.85 -3.38
CA LYS A 31 -24.31 22.43 -4.33
C LYS A 31 -23.20 23.46 -4.35
N GLU A 32 -21.97 23.03 -4.14
CA GLU A 32 -20.83 23.93 -4.24
C GLU A 32 -20.85 24.65 -5.58
N ALA A 33 -20.73 25.98 -5.53
CA ALA A 33 -20.73 26.80 -6.75
C ALA A 33 -19.56 26.36 -7.64
N LYS A 34 -19.83 26.20 -8.94
CA LYS A 34 -18.77 25.88 -9.92
C LYS A 34 -17.60 26.84 -9.76
N PRO A 35 -16.36 26.33 -9.78
CA PRO A 35 -15.20 27.18 -9.63
C PRO A 35 -15.17 28.27 -10.69
N LEU A 36 -14.93 29.54 -10.29
CA LEU A 36 -14.79 30.66 -11.22
C LEU A 36 -13.71 30.33 -12.28
N PRO A 37 -13.94 30.62 -13.57
CA PRO A 37 -12.94 30.38 -14.61
C PRO A 37 -11.73 31.30 -14.40
N GLY A 38 -10.52 30.76 -14.58
CA GLY A 38 -9.26 31.47 -14.51
C GLY A 38 -8.11 30.68 -13.87
N LYS A 39 -6.89 31.13 -14.13
CA LYS A 39 -5.70 30.52 -13.49
C LYS A 39 -5.68 30.96 -12.02
N ARG A 40 -5.88 29.99 -11.12
CA ARG A 40 -5.84 30.26 -9.68
C ARG A 40 -4.40 30.29 -9.21
N ILE A 41 -4.02 31.33 -8.50
CA ILE A 41 -2.76 31.41 -7.77
C ILE A 41 -3.11 31.16 -6.31
N SER A 42 -2.55 30.10 -5.71
CA SER A 42 -2.74 29.84 -4.28
C SER A 42 -2.12 30.98 -3.47
N ILE A 43 -2.94 31.65 -2.66
CA ILE A 43 -2.47 32.65 -1.68
C ILE A 43 -1.90 31.99 -0.41
N LEU A 44 -2.08 30.68 -0.26
CA LEU A 44 -1.47 29.91 0.81
C LEU A 44 -0.04 29.54 0.38
N THR A 45 0.93 30.32 0.82
CA THR A 45 2.38 30.12 0.60
C THR A 45 2.90 28.74 1.10
N GLN A 46 2.04 27.90 1.66
CA GLN A 46 2.38 26.59 2.22
C GLN A 46 2.05 25.39 1.32
N GLN A 47 1.29 25.58 0.23
CA GLN A 47 1.16 24.53 -0.81
C GLN A 47 2.32 24.65 -1.79
N ARG A 48 3.51 24.23 -1.36
CA ARG A 48 4.62 24.05 -2.29
C ARG A 48 4.26 22.89 -3.22
N SER A 49 4.04 23.19 -4.50
CA SER A 49 4.06 22.18 -5.54
C SER A 49 5.44 21.51 -5.50
N ILE A 50 5.45 20.17 -5.56
CA ILE A 50 6.71 19.44 -5.72
C ILE A 50 7.15 19.71 -7.15
N GLU A 51 8.35 20.27 -7.32
CA GLU A 51 8.91 20.63 -8.61
C GLU A 51 10.30 20.00 -8.81
N PRO A 52 10.71 19.76 -10.05
CA PRO A 52 12.06 19.32 -10.34
C PRO A 52 13.09 20.32 -9.81
N ASP A 53 14.17 19.82 -9.22
CA ASP A 53 15.27 20.66 -8.75
C ASP A 53 15.98 21.34 -9.95
N ALA A 54 16.22 22.63 -9.89
CA ALA A 54 16.89 23.37 -10.99
C ALA A 54 18.25 22.74 -11.35
N SER A 55 18.96 22.18 -10.39
CA SER A 55 20.25 21.50 -10.59
C SER A 55 20.12 20.12 -11.26
N ALA A 56 18.90 19.62 -11.47
CA ALA A 56 18.60 18.36 -12.17
C ALA A 56 18.19 18.59 -13.64
N LEU A 57 18.03 19.84 -14.05
CA LEU A 57 17.64 20.17 -15.44
C LEU A 57 18.69 19.63 -16.42
N GLY A 58 18.21 18.91 -17.46
CA GLY A 58 19.06 18.30 -18.49
C GLY A 58 19.76 17.01 -18.07
N HIS A 59 19.59 16.54 -16.82
CA HIS A 59 20.11 15.25 -16.41
C HIS A 59 19.37 14.11 -17.12
N LYS A 60 20.13 13.17 -17.69
CA LYS A 60 19.57 11.98 -18.31
C LYS A 60 19.58 10.84 -17.28
N ILE A 61 18.41 10.32 -16.97
CA ILE A 61 18.27 9.11 -16.16
C ILE A 61 18.85 7.93 -16.94
N VAL A 62 19.72 7.16 -16.29
CA VAL A 62 20.31 5.93 -16.84
C VAL A 62 20.02 4.79 -15.88
N LEU A 63 19.17 3.87 -16.31
CA LEU A 63 18.77 2.71 -15.52
C LEU A 63 19.66 1.50 -15.85
N PRO A 64 19.86 0.59 -14.87
CA PRO A 64 20.44 -0.72 -15.19
C PRO A 64 19.55 -1.46 -16.17
N ALA A 65 20.12 -2.37 -16.94
CA ALA A 65 19.33 -3.22 -17.84
C ALA A 65 18.31 -4.06 -17.04
N PRO A 66 17.11 -4.31 -17.61
CA PRO A 66 16.10 -5.12 -16.95
C PRO A 66 16.58 -6.58 -16.83
N VAL A 67 16.40 -7.15 -15.64
CA VAL A 67 16.79 -8.53 -15.33
C VAL A 67 15.58 -9.42 -15.09
N PRO A 68 15.65 -10.73 -15.41
CA PRO A 68 14.58 -11.67 -15.06
C PRO A 68 14.36 -11.68 -13.54
N ASN A 69 13.11 -11.77 -13.12
CA ASN A 69 12.73 -12.00 -11.75
C ASN A 69 11.95 -13.30 -11.65
N GLU A 70 12.53 -14.30 -10.97
CA GLU A 70 11.94 -15.63 -10.88
C GLU A 70 10.84 -15.70 -9.82
N ASP A 71 11.07 -15.07 -8.67
CA ASP A 71 10.21 -15.18 -7.51
C ASP A 71 9.81 -13.79 -6.96
N TRP A 72 8.66 -13.76 -6.29
CA TRP A 72 8.16 -12.62 -5.50
C TRP A 72 7.72 -13.13 -4.13
N PRO A 73 8.67 -13.57 -3.29
CA PRO A 73 8.33 -14.41 -2.14
C PRO A 73 7.64 -13.68 -0.99
N GLN A 74 7.55 -12.36 -1.01
CA GLN A 74 6.96 -11.56 0.08
C GLN A 74 6.28 -10.32 -0.48
N ALA A 75 5.42 -9.72 0.30
CA ALA A 75 4.86 -8.41 -0.06
C ALA A 75 5.99 -7.39 -0.27
N GLY A 76 6.02 -6.78 -1.47
CA GLY A 76 7.11 -5.91 -1.91
C GLY A 76 8.33 -6.64 -2.49
N GLY A 77 8.26 -7.96 -2.73
CA GLY A 77 9.27 -8.76 -3.39
C GLY A 77 10.17 -9.54 -2.43
N TYR A 78 11.44 -9.18 -2.30
CA TYR A 78 12.37 -9.79 -1.33
C TYR A 78 12.30 -9.11 0.03
N ALA A 79 12.90 -9.71 1.05
CA ALA A 79 12.85 -9.23 2.43
C ALA A 79 13.39 -7.79 2.64
N ASN A 80 14.24 -7.30 1.76
CA ASN A 80 14.77 -5.93 1.75
C ASN A 80 13.93 -4.95 0.92
N HIS A 81 12.91 -5.43 0.20
CA HIS A 81 12.00 -4.70 -0.70
C HIS A 81 12.68 -3.99 -1.89
N ALA A 82 13.94 -4.31 -2.21
CA ALA A 82 14.69 -3.71 -3.30
C ALA A 82 14.63 -4.60 -4.55
N MET A 83 13.65 -4.37 -5.43
CA MET A 83 13.40 -5.20 -6.62
C MET A 83 14.06 -4.69 -7.91
N HIS A 84 14.55 -3.46 -7.90
CA HIS A 84 15.26 -2.83 -9.01
C HIS A 84 14.50 -2.83 -10.35
N HIS A 85 15.19 -3.12 -11.47
CA HIS A 85 14.63 -3.09 -12.81
C HIS A 85 14.35 -4.51 -13.30
N MET A 86 13.09 -4.92 -13.27
CA MET A 86 12.67 -6.26 -13.65
C MET A 86 12.37 -6.34 -15.15
N ARG A 87 12.44 -7.56 -15.67
CA ARG A 87 12.07 -7.84 -17.06
C ARG A 87 10.64 -8.35 -17.17
N VAL A 88 9.89 -7.84 -18.15
CA VAL A 88 8.62 -8.38 -18.64
C VAL A 88 8.60 -8.33 -20.16
N GLY A 89 7.63 -8.96 -20.80
CA GLY A 89 7.44 -8.94 -22.24
C GLY A 89 7.33 -7.52 -22.83
N LYS A 90 7.74 -7.34 -24.08
CA LYS A 90 7.63 -6.04 -24.77
C LYS A 90 6.17 -5.68 -25.08
N ALA A 91 5.40 -6.65 -25.56
CA ALA A 91 3.97 -6.53 -25.82
C ALA A 91 3.24 -7.43 -24.82
N LEU A 92 2.79 -6.84 -23.72
CA LEU A 92 2.06 -7.57 -22.69
C LEU A 92 0.69 -7.99 -23.25
N GLN A 93 0.43 -9.30 -23.22
CA GLN A 93 -0.85 -9.91 -23.58
C GLN A 93 -1.36 -10.68 -22.38
N GLU A 94 -2.66 -10.61 -22.16
CA GLU A 94 -3.31 -11.44 -21.15
C GLU A 94 -3.06 -12.93 -21.44
N ARG A 95 -2.66 -13.67 -20.42
CA ARG A 95 -2.41 -15.11 -20.49
C ARG A 95 -3.51 -15.91 -19.86
N TRP A 96 -3.93 -15.47 -18.69
CA TRP A 96 -5.00 -16.07 -17.92
C TRP A 96 -5.55 -15.05 -16.92
N ASN A 97 -6.81 -15.24 -16.57
CA ASN A 97 -7.53 -14.53 -15.53
C ASN A 97 -8.21 -15.57 -14.63
N ILE A 98 -8.08 -15.44 -13.32
CA ILE A 98 -8.63 -16.37 -12.34
C ILE A 98 -9.23 -15.61 -11.17
N SER A 99 -10.30 -16.13 -10.59
CA SER A 99 -10.76 -15.69 -9.29
C SER A 99 -9.94 -16.36 -8.19
N ILE A 100 -9.55 -15.59 -7.17
CA ILE A 100 -8.81 -16.12 -6.00
C ILE A 100 -9.71 -16.36 -4.79
N GLY A 101 -11.01 -16.12 -4.89
CA GLY A 101 -12.00 -16.23 -3.81
C GLY A 101 -12.83 -14.97 -3.67
N GLN A 102 -13.03 -14.50 -2.45
CA GLN A 102 -13.81 -13.30 -2.14
C GLN A 102 -13.00 -12.01 -2.28
N GLY A 103 -13.62 -11.02 -2.92
CA GLY A 103 -13.05 -9.69 -3.11
C GLY A 103 -13.33 -8.74 -1.95
N SER A 104 -13.06 -7.45 -2.17
CA SER A 104 -13.39 -6.39 -1.23
C SER A 104 -14.90 -6.17 -1.16
N SER A 105 -15.39 -5.87 0.06
CA SER A 105 -16.76 -5.44 0.33
C SER A 105 -16.75 -4.16 1.15
N ASP A 106 -17.91 -3.70 1.62
CA ASP A 106 -18.00 -2.55 2.51
C ASP A 106 -17.34 -2.84 3.88
N GLU A 107 -17.40 -4.10 4.34
CA GLU A 107 -16.91 -4.55 5.65
C GLU A 107 -15.53 -5.18 5.56
N GLU A 108 -15.23 -5.92 4.49
CA GLU A 108 -13.98 -6.62 4.26
C GLU A 108 -13.15 -5.96 3.18
N ARG A 109 -11.82 -5.98 3.33
CA ARG A 109 -10.89 -5.41 2.36
C ARG A 109 -9.81 -6.41 1.97
N LEU A 110 -9.66 -6.60 0.68
CA LEU A 110 -8.57 -7.36 0.12
C LEU A 110 -7.26 -6.55 0.26
N MET A 111 -6.35 -7.03 1.09
CA MET A 111 -5.11 -6.32 1.43
C MET A 111 -3.85 -7.11 1.07
N ALA A 112 -3.98 -8.41 0.91
CA ALA A 112 -2.87 -9.31 0.71
C ALA A 112 -2.32 -9.23 -0.72
N GLN A 113 -1.11 -8.70 -0.90
CA GLN A 113 -0.42 -8.78 -2.17
C GLN A 113 -0.11 -10.25 -2.47
N PRO A 114 -0.39 -10.75 -3.70
CA PRO A 114 0.00 -12.09 -4.13
C PRO A 114 1.52 -12.28 -4.02
N ILE A 115 1.95 -13.51 -3.73
CA ILE A 115 3.37 -13.87 -3.69
C ILE A 115 3.65 -15.04 -4.61
N VAL A 116 4.86 -15.11 -5.14
CA VAL A 116 5.29 -16.16 -6.07
C VAL A 116 6.58 -16.80 -5.56
N ALA A 117 6.58 -18.10 -5.42
CA ALA A 117 7.77 -18.88 -5.07
C ALA A 117 7.66 -20.31 -5.62
N GLU A 118 8.76 -20.87 -6.08
CA GLU A 118 8.85 -22.26 -6.58
C GLU A 118 7.78 -22.64 -7.61
N ASP A 119 7.56 -21.77 -8.62
CA ASP A 119 6.54 -21.93 -9.68
C ASP A 119 5.09 -21.96 -9.17
N ARG A 120 4.84 -21.54 -7.94
CA ARG A 120 3.50 -21.36 -7.36
C ARG A 120 3.23 -19.92 -7.04
N LEU A 121 2.00 -19.53 -7.30
CA LEU A 121 1.41 -18.28 -6.88
C LEU A 121 0.57 -18.55 -5.63
N TYR A 122 0.73 -17.77 -4.58
CA TYR A 122 -0.08 -17.85 -3.37
C TYR A 122 -0.83 -16.55 -3.18
N THR A 123 -2.11 -16.68 -2.84
CA THR A 123 -3.02 -15.57 -2.59
C THR A 123 -3.71 -15.75 -1.26
N MET A 124 -4.24 -14.68 -0.71
CA MET A 124 -5.16 -14.71 0.42
C MET A 124 -6.31 -13.75 0.10
N ASP A 125 -7.52 -14.25 0.12
CA ASP A 125 -8.72 -13.48 -0.14
C ASP A 125 -9.21 -12.69 1.10
N SER A 126 -10.33 -11.98 1.00
CA SER A 126 -10.86 -11.19 2.11
C SER A 126 -11.35 -12.08 3.27
N GLU A 127 -11.88 -13.27 2.98
CA GLU A 127 -12.35 -14.25 3.96
C GLU A 127 -11.26 -15.12 4.59
N THR A 128 -9.97 -14.76 4.40
CA THR A 128 -8.83 -15.47 5.01
C THR A 128 -8.59 -16.87 4.42
N VAL A 129 -9.06 -17.12 3.21
CA VAL A 129 -8.73 -18.33 2.47
C VAL A 129 -7.41 -18.13 1.73
N ILE A 130 -6.45 -19.01 1.99
CA ILE A 130 -5.16 -19.02 1.29
C ILE A 130 -5.20 -20.08 0.21
N SER A 131 -4.93 -19.67 -1.03
CA SER A 131 -4.91 -20.56 -2.18
C SER A 131 -3.55 -20.55 -2.88
N ALA A 132 -3.19 -21.68 -3.46
CA ALA A 132 -2.02 -21.83 -4.31
C ALA A 132 -2.42 -22.18 -5.73
N PHE A 133 -1.83 -21.49 -6.68
CA PHE A 133 -2.07 -21.69 -8.11
C PHE A 133 -0.77 -21.98 -8.85
N ASN A 134 -0.87 -22.66 -9.96
CA ASN A 134 0.23 -22.79 -10.90
C ASN A 134 0.42 -21.45 -11.65
N ILE A 135 1.58 -20.82 -11.50
CA ILE A 135 1.87 -19.50 -12.09
C ILE A 135 1.80 -19.49 -13.63
N LYS A 136 1.93 -20.64 -14.29
CA LYS A 136 1.98 -20.72 -15.76
C LYS A 136 0.59 -20.66 -16.42
N ASN A 137 -0.42 -21.22 -15.77
CA ASN A 137 -1.76 -21.39 -16.34
C ASN A 137 -2.92 -21.01 -15.40
N GLY A 138 -2.63 -20.64 -14.14
CA GLY A 138 -3.65 -20.26 -13.18
C GLY A 138 -4.42 -21.42 -12.54
N ASP A 139 -4.08 -22.68 -12.81
CA ASP A 139 -4.80 -23.82 -12.21
C ASP A 139 -4.58 -23.84 -10.69
N GLU A 140 -5.67 -24.00 -9.94
CA GLU A 140 -5.62 -24.15 -8.49
C GLU A 140 -4.95 -25.48 -8.11
N ILE A 141 -4.00 -25.42 -7.15
CA ILE A 141 -3.29 -26.57 -6.62
C ILE A 141 -3.90 -27.00 -5.29
N TRP A 142 -4.17 -26.05 -4.41
CA TRP A 142 -4.83 -26.25 -3.13
C TRP A 142 -5.42 -24.93 -2.61
N SER A 143 -6.43 -25.07 -1.75
CA SER A 143 -7.03 -23.98 -0.99
C SER A 143 -7.14 -24.38 0.48
N SER A 144 -6.98 -23.42 1.39
CA SER A 144 -6.95 -23.65 2.84
C SER A 144 -7.54 -22.46 3.59
N GLU A 145 -8.66 -22.65 4.20
CA GLU A 145 -9.26 -21.68 5.13
C GLU A 145 -8.50 -21.68 6.45
N ILE A 146 -8.07 -20.50 6.90
CA ILE A 146 -7.30 -20.35 8.12
C ILE A 146 -7.99 -19.55 9.22
N THR A 147 -9.26 -19.18 9.04
CA THR A 147 -10.10 -18.57 10.06
C THR A 147 -10.18 -19.44 11.31
N PRO A 148 -10.03 -18.89 12.52
CA PRO A 148 -10.23 -19.66 13.74
C PRO A 148 -11.68 -20.13 13.87
N LYS A 149 -11.90 -21.37 14.29
CA LYS A 149 -13.23 -22.01 14.33
C LYS A 149 -14.25 -21.36 15.26
N GLU A 150 -13.80 -20.50 16.17
CA GLU A 150 -14.62 -19.84 17.19
C GLU A 150 -14.88 -18.36 16.86
N GLU A 151 -14.41 -17.90 15.70
CA GLU A 151 -14.51 -16.51 15.24
C GLU A 151 -15.43 -16.44 14.02
N ASP A 152 -16.47 -15.62 14.13
CA ASP A 152 -17.43 -15.34 13.05
C ASP A 152 -17.33 -13.87 12.58
N ASP A 153 -16.36 -13.09 13.09
CA ASP A 153 -16.21 -11.68 12.74
C ASP A 153 -15.41 -11.51 11.43
N ASP A 154 -15.88 -10.61 10.58
CA ASP A 154 -15.20 -10.18 9.37
C ASP A 154 -14.04 -9.25 9.75
N LEU A 155 -12.81 -9.69 9.56
CA LEU A 155 -11.62 -8.95 9.96
C LEU A 155 -10.66 -8.72 8.80
N ILE A 156 -10.09 -7.51 8.75
CA ILE A 156 -9.11 -7.15 7.73
C ILE A 156 -7.77 -7.80 8.03
N ASN A 157 -7.30 -8.61 7.08
CA ASN A 157 -6.09 -9.40 7.16
C ASN A 157 -4.83 -8.65 6.73
N GLY A 158 -3.65 -9.18 7.06
CA GLY A 158 -2.37 -8.58 6.71
C GLY A 158 -1.83 -9.00 5.36
N GLY A 159 -1.36 -10.22 5.23
CA GLY A 159 -0.82 -10.74 3.97
C GLY A 159 0.14 -11.91 4.16
N LEU A 160 0.88 -12.22 3.11
CA LEU A 160 1.65 -13.44 2.98
C LEU A 160 3.16 -13.19 2.87
N ALA A 161 3.94 -14.18 3.29
CA ALA A 161 5.37 -14.31 2.99
C ALA A 161 5.74 -15.79 2.81
N TYR A 162 6.71 -16.07 1.96
CA TYR A 162 7.25 -17.41 1.74
C TYR A 162 8.71 -17.48 2.16
N GLU A 163 9.08 -18.57 2.85
CA GLU A 163 10.48 -18.95 3.06
C GLU A 163 10.59 -20.46 3.32
N ASN A 164 11.54 -21.11 2.66
CA ASN A 164 11.95 -22.49 2.91
C ASN A 164 10.76 -23.50 2.94
N GLY A 165 9.91 -23.47 1.91
CA GLY A 165 8.80 -24.42 1.76
C GLY A 165 7.61 -24.12 2.68
N LYS A 166 7.53 -22.93 3.28
CA LYS A 166 6.41 -22.50 4.12
C LYS A 166 5.85 -21.17 3.64
N VAL A 167 4.53 -21.06 3.71
CA VAL A 167 3.79 -19.81 3.58
C VAL A 167 3.42 -19.33 4.98
N PHE A 168 3.74 -18.09 5.29
CA PHE A 168 3.38 -17.43 6.55
C PHE A 168 2.31 -16.39 6.26
N ALA A 169 1.26 -16.38 7.06
CA ALA A 169 0.17 -15.41 6.96
C ALA A 169 0.02 -14.65 8.28
N THR A 170 -0.28 -13.35 8.19
CA THR A 170 -0.74 -12.52 9.29
C THR A 170 -2.22 -12.22 9.14
N THR A 171 -2.98 -12.34 10.22
CA THR A 171 -4.45 -12.24 10.19
C THR A 171 -4.99 -11.12 11.08
N GLY A 172 -6.20 -10.65 10.76
CA GLY A 172 -6.98 -9.75 11.60
C GLY A 172 -7.33 -10.33 12.96
N PHE A 173 -7.33 -11.67 13.07
CA PHE A 173 -7.56 -12.40 14.32
C PHE A 173 -6.36 -12.40 15.28
N GLY A 174 -5.31 -11.63 14.99
CA GLY A 174 -4.11 -11.57 15.82
C GLY A 174 -3.28 -12.85 15.79
N GLN A 175 -3.37 -13.64 14.72
CA GLN A 175 -2.60 -14.87 14.55
C GLN A 175 -1.59 -14.76 13.42
N VAL A 176 -0.38 -15.28 13.67
CA VAL A 176 0.56 -15.67 12.61
C VAL A 176 0.39 -17.15 12.37
N VAL A 177 0.14 -17.53 11.12
CA VAL A 177 -0.09 -18.92 10.71
C VAL A 177 0.98 -19.34 9.72
N ALA A 178 1.56 -20.52 9.91
CA ALA A 178 2.47 -21.13 8.92
C ALA A 178 1.79 -22.35 8.29
N LEU A 179 1.86 -22.39 6.95
CA LEU A 179 1.35 -23.50 6.15
C LEU A 179 2.50 -24.16 5.39
N GLU A 180 2.37 -25.46 5.14
CA GLU A 180 3.23 -26.16 4.19
C GLU A 180 2.92 -25.67 2.77
N ALA A 181 3.87 -25.08 2.09
CA ALA A 181 3.68 -24.46 0.78
C ALA A 181 3.19 -25.46 -0.31
N LYS A 182 3.48 -26.75 -0.15
CA LYS A 182 3.07 -27.78 -1.14
C LYS A 182 1.62 -28.21 -1.02
N SER A 183 1.07 -28.19 0.18
CA SER A 183 -0.23 -28.82 0.48
C SER A 183 -1.25 -27.89 1.13
N GLY A 184 -0.87 -26.70 1.56
CA GLY A 184 -1.73 -25.80 2.33
C GLY A 184 -1.98 -26.24 3.78
N LYS A 185 -1.36 -27.35 4.22
CA LYS A 185 -1.54 -27.86 5.59
C LYS A 185 -0.97 -26.89 6.61
N VAL A 186 -1.80 -26.48 7.60
CA VAL A 186 -1.32 -25.67 8.73
C VAL A 186 -0.31 -26.44 9.54
N LEU A 187 0.88 -25.86 9.71
CA LEU A 187 1.99 -26.42 10.49
C LEU A 187 1.96 -25.91 11.93
N TRP A 188 1.69 -24.64 12.12
CA TRP A 188 1.54 -24.01 13.42
C TRP A 188 0.75 -22.70 13.35
N ARG A 189 0.17 -22.31 14.46
CA ARG A 189 -0.49 -21.02 14.69
C ARG A 189 0.11 -20.37 15.93
N ARG A 190 0.31 -19.05 15.87
CA ARG A 190 0.78 -18.25 17.01
C ARG A 190 -0.14 -17.05 17.20
N ASN A 191 -0.86 -17.01 18.32
CA ASN A 191 -1.59 -15.82 18.75
C ASN A 191 -0.59 -14.79 19.29
N VAL A 192 -0.66 -13.55 18.80
CA VAL A 192 0.17 -12.39 19.20
C VAL A 192 -0.61 -11.32 19.94
N GLY A 193 -1.92 -11.54 20.14
CA GLY A 193 -2.78 -10.76 21.04
C GLY A 193 -3.38 -9.49 20.44
N ALA A 194 -3.05 -9.13 19.19
CA ALA A 194 -3.66 -7.99 18.51
C ALA A 194 -3.67 -8.21 16.98
N PRO A 195 -4.65 -7.64 16.26
CA PRO A 195 -4.76 -7.72 14.81
C PRO A 195 -3.48 -7.28 14.08
N MET A 196 -3.27 -7.85 12.89
CA MET A 196 -2.20 -7.46 11.99
C MET A 196 -2.79 -7.10 10.63
N ARG A 197 -2.42 -5.93 10.10
CA ARG A 197 -2.86 -5.38 8.81
C ARG A 197 -1.71 -5.14 7.84
N SER A 198 -0.58 -5.78 8.09
CA SER A 198 0.60 -5.80 7.20
C SER A 198 1.06 -7.23 7.01
N ALA A 199 1.60 -7.52 5.82
CA ALA A 199 2.20 -8.81 5.55
C ALA A 199 3.41 -9.05 6.46
N PRO A 200 3.70 -10.30 6.85
CA PRO A 200 4.91 -10.62 7.57
C PRO A 200 6.12 -10.55 6.64
N THR A 201 7.31 -10.47 7.20
CA THR A 201 8.56 -10.65 6.47
C THR A 201 9.28 -11.88 7.00
N ALA A 202 9.63 -12.81 6.11
CA ALA A 202 10.32 -14.05 6.48
C ALA A 202 11.76 -14.04 5.95
N ARG A 203 12.73 -14.22 6.84
CA ARG A 203 14.15 -14.29 6.48
C ARG A 203 14.98 -15.02 7.52
N GLY A 204 15.79 -15.98 7.08
CA GLY A 204 16.75 -16.68 7.94
C GLY A 204 16.07 -17.49 9.05
N ASN A 205 15.00 -18.20 8.71
CA ASN A 205 14.16 -18.95 9.64
C ASN A 205 13.53 -18.11 10.77
N ARG A 206 13.28 -16.83 10.48
CA ARG A 206 12.54 -15.90 11.36
C ARG A 206 11.40 -15.27 10.59
N VAL A 207 10.31 -15.03 11.29
CA VAL A 207 9.12 -14.32 10.78
C VAL A 207 8.93 -13.09 11.61
N PHE A 208 8.90 -11.93 10.95
CA PHE A 208 8.70 -10.62 11.56
C PHE A 208 7.29 -10.14 11.24
N ALA A 209 6.48 -9.89 12.26
CA ALA A 209 5.10 -9.44 12.12
C ALA A 209 4.82 -8.26 13.04
N ILE A 210 4.14 -7.23 12.53
CA ILE A 210 3.76 -6.03 13.29
C ILE A 210 2.25 -6.03 13.52
N THR A 211 1.85 -5.82 14.76
CA THR A 211 0.45 -5.64 15.15
C THR A 211 -0.01 -4.19 14.95
N VAL A 212 -1.32 -3.97 14.90
CA VAL A 212 -1.92 -2.61 14.86
C VAL A 212 -1.59 -1.75 16.08
N THR A 213 -1.14 -2.37 17.19
CA THR A 213 -0.66 -1.69 18.40
C THR A 213 0.84 -1.38 18.36
N ASN A 214 1.46 -1.36 17.18
CA ASN A 214 2.90 -1.09 16.98
C ASN A 214 3.82 -2.03 17.75
N LYS A 215 3.44 -3.30 17.90
CA LYS A 215 4.31 -4.32 18.47
C LYS A 215 4.85 -5.24 17.37
N LEU A 216 6.16 -5.28 17.26
CA LEU A 216 6.89 -6.21 16.38
C LEU A 216 7.18 -7.50 17.14
N PHE A 217 6.86 -8.61 16.51
CA PHE A 217 7.22 -9.96 16.95
C PHE A 217 8.23 -10.55 15.99
N ALA A 218 9.30 -11.14 16.52
CA ALA A 218 10.15 -12.06 15.80
C ALA A 218 9.83 -13.48 16.26
N LEU A 219 9.37 -14.30 15.32
CA LEU A 219 8.98 -15.68 15.56
C LEU A 219 9.97 -16.64 14.91
N HIS A 220 10.16 -17.82 15.50
CA HIS A 220 10.92 -18.89 14.90
C HIS A 220 10.11 -19.54 13.77
N GLY A 221 10.63 -19.52 12.53
CA GLY A 221 9.90 -19.92 11.33
C GLY A 221 9.41 -21.38 11.32
N GLN A 222 10.05 -22.29 12.08
CA GLN A 222 9.63 -23.69 12.13
C GLN A 222 8.59 -24.00 13.21
N THR A 223 8.58 -23.23 14.31
CA THR A 223 7.78 -23.58 15.50
C THR A 223 6.79 -22.51 15.91
N GLY A 224 6.88 -21.29 15.34
CA GLY A 224 6.10 -20.14 15.78
C GLY A 224 6.44 -19.65 17.20
N ALA A 225 7.53 -20.13 17.79
CA ALA A 225 7.96 -19.65 19.11
C ALA A 225 8.40 -18.19 19.02
N VAL A 226 7.98 -17.36 19.99
CA VAL A 226 8.44 -15.98 20.10
C VAL A 226 9.90 -15.97 20.50
N LEU A 227 10.74 -15.37 19.68
CA LEU A 227 12.17 -15.19 19.95
C LEU A 227 12.42 -13.90 20.75
N TRP A 228 11.81 -12.81 20.32
CA TRP A 228 11.86 -11.51 20.95
C TRP A 228 10.71 -10.62 20.43
N THR A 229 10.48 -9.52 21.13
CA THR A 229 9.50 -8.51 20.72
C THR A 229 10.06 -7.10 20.91
N HIS A 230 9.55 -6.14 20.16
CA HIS A 230 9.81 -4.72 20.33
C HIS A 230 8.48 -3.96 20.25
N SER A 231 8.30 -2.91 21.07
CA SER A 231 7.10 -2.08 21.05
C SER A 231 7.46 -0.66 20.66
N GLY A 232 6.82 -0.14 19.61
CA GLY A 232 6.82 1.28 19.28
C GLY A 232 5.74 2.03 20.06
N ILE A 233 5.56 3.31 19.77
CA ILE A 233 4.51 4.14 20.37
C ILE A 233 3.15 3.69 19.83
N GLU A 234 2.23 3.38 20.72
CA GLU A 234 0.86 2.98 20.36
C GLU A 234 0.06 4.21 19.90
N GLU A 235 -0.66 4.06 18.79
CA GLU A 235 -1.54 5.09 18.23
C GLU A 235 -2.99 4.61 18.25
N VAL A 236 -3.90 5.52 18.66
CA VAL A 236 -5.33 5.23 18.75
C VAL A 236 -5.98 5.16 17.37
N THR A 237 -5.46 5.92 16.40
CA THR A 237 -6.00 6.01 15.06
C THR A 237 -4.92 5.73 14.03
N ASN A 238 -5.17 4.76 13.17
CA ASN A 238 -4.22 4.32 12.15
C ASN A 238 -4.85 4.35 10.75
N LEU A 239 -4.02 4.49 9.72
CA LEU A 239 -4.44 4.23 8.35
C LEU A 239 -4.75 2.74 8.17
N LEU A 240 -5.66 2.44 7.27
CA LEU A 240 -5.90 1.07 6.85
C LEU A 240 -4.65 0.50 6.16
N GLY A 241 -4.24 -0.70 6.58
CA GLY A 241 -2.99 -1.34 6.16
C GLY A 241 -1.80 -0.92 7.03
N GLY A 242 -0.64 -1.46 6.74
CA GLY A 242 0.62 -1.18 7.45
C GLY A 242 1.83 -1.56 6.61
N GLY A 243 2.98 -0.96 6.91
CA GLY A 243 4.26 -1.33 6.30
C GLY A 243 4.77 -2.67 6.83
N SER A 244 5.18 -3.57 5.93
CA SER A 244 5.92 -4.77 6.33
C SER A 244 7.35 -4.41 6.75
N PRO A 245 7.94 -5.08 7.75
CA PRO A 245 9.34 -4.86 8.10
C PRO A 245 10.28 -5.18 6.92
N ALA A 246 11.35 -4.40 6.77
CA ALA A 246 12.43 -4.73 5.83
C ALA A 246 13.57 -5.44 6.56
N VAL A 247 14.16 -6.46 5.94
CA VAL A 247 15.25 -7.23 6.55
C VAL A 247 16.43 -7.36 5.61
N ASP A 248 17.59 -6.89 6.04
CA ASP A 248 18.87 -7.07 5.34
C ASP A 248 20.05 -6.99 6.29
N SER A 249 21.15 -7.65 5.94
CA SER A 249 22.46 -7.54 6.64
C SER A 249 22.39 -7.69 8.17
N GLY A 250 21.49 -8.57 8.66
CA GLY A 250 21.31 -8.82 10.10
C GLY A 250 20.50 -7.74 10.84
N VAL A 251 19.89 -6.80 10.11
CA VAL A 251 19.05 -5.73 10.64
C VAL A 251 17.62 -5.90 10.15
N VAL A 252 16.64 -5.72 11.03
CA VAL A 252 15.24 -5.53 10.69
C VAL A 252 14.86 -4.08 10.93
N VAL A 253 14.25 -3.47 9.92
CA VAL A 253 13.73 -2.10 9.98
C VAL A 253 12.21 -2.15 10.06
N ALA A 254 11.67 -1.73 11.18
CA ALA A 254 10.25 -1.75 11.50
C ALA A 254 9.59 -0.37 11.26
N PRO A 255 8.62 -0.26 10.34
CA PRO A 255 7.82 0.94 10.17
C PRO A 255 6.60 0.89 11.08
N TYR A 256 6.42 1.91 11.92
CA TYR A 256 5.28 2.00 12.83
C TYR A 256 4.25 3.04 12.38
N SER A 257 3.01 2.85 12.84
CA SER A 257 1.91 3.77 12.54
C SER A 257 2.07 5.14 13.23
N SER A 258 2.88 5.22 14.27
CA SER A 258 3.29 6.46 14.94
C SER A 258 4.21 7.35 14.08
N GLY A 259 4.70 6.82 12.95
CA GLY A 259 5.72 7.47 12.14
C GLY A 259 7.14 7.16 12.60
N GLU A 260 7.32 6.31 13.59
CA GLU A 260 8.62 5.80 14.00
C GLU A 260 9.13 4.78 13.00
N LEU A 261 10.42 4.86 12.71
CA LEU A 261 11.18 3.89 11.95
C LEU A 261 12.32 3.38 12.83
N VAL A 262 12.26 2.10 13.21
CA VAL A 262 13.19 1.54 14.18
C VAL A 262 14.01 0.42 13.55
N ALA A 263 15.32 0.45 13.70
CA ALA A 263 16.22 -0.61 13.27
C ALA A 263 16.67 -1.45 14.46
N LEU A 264 16.51 -2.76 14.33
CA LEU A 264 16.79 -3.73 15.38
C LEU A 264 17.72 -4.83 14.86
N LYS A 265 18.52 -5.41 15.73
CA LYS A 265 19.26 -6.63 15.41
C LYS A 265 18.29 -7.80 15.21
N VAL A 266 18.40 -8.47 14.07
CA VAL A 266 17.59 -9.66 13.74
C VAL A 266 17.72 -10.75 14.82
N GLU A 267 18.88 -10.86 15.45
CA GLU A 267 19.21 -11.93 16.38
C GLU A 267 18.42 -11.88 17.69
N ASN A 268 18.32 -10.70 18.28
CA ASN A 268 17.82 -10.52 19.65
C ASN A 268 16.91 -9.32 19.88
N GLY A 269 16.57 -8.55 18.82
CA GLY A 269 15.70 -7.38 18.91
C GLY A 269 16.36 -6.15 19.57
N GLN A 270 17.69 -6.15 19.77
CA GLN A 270 18.37 -4.98 20.31
C GLN A 270 18.26 -3.80 19.33
N GLU A 271 17.76 -2.67 19.82
CA GLU A 271 17.68 -1.45 19.04
C GLU A 271 19.07 -0.94 18.66
N LEU A 272 19.23 -0.62 17.38
CA LEU A 272 20.42 0.01 16.83
C LEU A 272 20.23 1.52 16.71
N TRP A 273 19.07 1.93 16.26
CA TRP A 273 18.64 3.31 16.15
C TRP A 273 17.12 3.40 15.93
N ALA A 274 16.57 4.54 16.29
CA ALA A 274 15.21 4.95 15.97
C ALA A 274 15.22 6.33 15.31
N ASP A 275 14.32 6.57 14.37
CA ASP A 275 14.07 7.85 13.72
C ASP A 275 12.56 8.08 13.61
N SER A 276 12.13 9.33 13.50
CA SER A 276 10.72 9.68 13.33
C SER A 276 10.50 10.42 12.02
N LEU A 277 9.62 9.88 11.18
CA LEU A 277 9.19 10.50 9.93
C LEU A 277 7.89 11.29 10.10
N SER A 278 7.58 11.73 11.32
CA SER A 278 6.45 12.62 11.58
C SER A 278 6.75 14.01 11.03
N GLY A 279 5.87 14.50 10.16
CA GLY A 279 6.00 15.84 9.56
C GLY A 279 5.73 16.94 10.58
N VAL A 280 6.69 17.82 10.81
CA VAL A 280 6.47 19.04 11.59
C VAL A 280 5.74 20.06 10.71
N ARG A 281 4.43 19.99 10.57
CA ARG A 281 3.62 21.09 10.02
C ARG A 281 3.26 22.06 11.14
N ARG A 282 3.99 23.16 11.24
CA ARG A 282 3.60 24.31 12.06
C ARG A 282 2.37 24.95 11.43
N GLY A 283 1.21 24.82 12.08
CA GLY A 283 0.06 25.69 11.82
C GLY A 283 -1.19 25.07 11.18
N SER A 284 -1.35 23.77 11.05
CA SER A 284 -2.65 23.18 10.72
C SER A 284 -3.16 22.30 11.87
N ALA A 285 -4.38 22.55 12.33
CA ALA A 285 -5.07 21.77 13.38
C ALA A 285 -5.57 20.39 12.87
N SER A 286 -5.24 19.98 11.65
CA SER A 286 -5.53 18.63 11.18
C SER A 286 -4.43 17.70 11.68
N THR A 287 -4.77 16.78 12.55
CA THR A 287 -3.98 15.62 12.92
C THR A 287 -3.63 14.82 11.66
N THR A 288 -2.51 15.16 11.02
CA THR A 288 -2.02 14.39 9.89
C THR A 288 -1.41 13.14 10.47
N LEU A 289 -2.04 11.98 10.22
CA LEU A 289 -1.51 10.69 10.63
C LEU A 289 -0.11 10.51 10.05
N SER A 290 0.87 10.27 10.89
CA SER A 290 2.28 10.10 10.49
C SER A 290 2.63 8.68 10.07
N THR A 291 1.65 7.82 9.91
CA THR A 291 1.79 6.39 9.61
C THR A 291 2.78 6.13 8.48
N ILE A 292 3.72 5.22 8.71
CA ILE A 292 4.58 4.66 7.67
C ILE A 292 3.87 3.40 7.14
N ARG A 293 3.02 3.59 6.11
CA ARG A 293 2.32 2.48 5.46
C ARG A 293 3.16 1.86 4.34
N GLY A 294 3.91 2.69 3.60
CA GLY A 294 4.84 2.23 2.58
C GLY A 294 5.96 1.38 3.21
N ARG A 295 6.26 0.23 2.60
CA ARG A 295 7.33 -0.65 3.07
C ARG A 295 8.68 0.07 2.97
N PRO A 296 9.50 0.09 4.01
CA PRO A 296 10.88 0.57 3.90
C PRO A 296 11.67 -0.27 2.90
N ILE A 297 12.59 0.35 2.18
CA ILE A 297 13.50 -0.36 1.29
C ILE A 297 14.89 -0.33 1.91
N ILE A 298 15.59 -1.45 1.93
CA ILE A 298 17.02 -1.49 2.28
C ILE A 298 17.82 -1.82 1.02
N ASP A 299 18.66 -0.89 0.58
CA ASP A 299 19.54 -1.10 -0.57
C ASP A 299 20.92 -0.52 -0.33
N ARG A 300 21.95 -1.36 -0.52
CA ARG A 300 23.37 -0.98 -0.39
C ARG A 300 23.67 -0.16 0.87
N GLY A 301 23.12 -0.62 2.03
CA GLY A 301 23.34 0.01 3.33
C GLY A 301 22.59 1.32 3.58
N ILE A 302 21.59 1.64 2.78
CA ILE A 302 20.71 2.80 2.96
C ILE A 302 19.26 2.28 3.09
N VAL A 303 18.54 2.87 4.05
CA VAL A 303 17.11 2.68 4.24
C VAL A 303 16.37 3.85 3.60
N PHE A 304 15.36 3.57 2.79
CA PHE A 304 14.46 4.56 2.23
C PHE A 304 13.06 4.33 2.79
N ALA A 305 12.47 5.35 3.40
CA ALA A 305 11.15 5.26 4.00
C ALA A 305 10.36 6.54 3.81
N ILE A 306 9.07 6.39 3.56
CA ILE A 306 8.11 7.47 3.33
C ILE A 306 6.97 7.36 4.33
N SER A 307 6.55 8.49 4.89
CA SER A 307 5.37 8.56 5.78
C SER A 307 4.23 9.32 5.14
N ASN A 308 3.01 8.99 5.53
CA ASN A 308 1.82 9.78 5.20
C ASN A 308 1.92 11.21 5.75
N GLY A 309 2.63 11.39 6.85
CA GLY A 309 2.86 12.68 7.52
C GLY A 309 3.66 13.71 6.71
N GLY A 310 4.17 13.34 5.53
CA GLY A 310 4.83 14.27 4.61
C GLY A 310 6.33 14.24 4.64
N GLN A 311 6.95 13.14 5.07
CA GLN A 311 8.41 12.98 5.03
C GLN A 311 8.85 11.74 4.25
N PHE A 312 9.82 11.94 3.36
CA PHE A 312 10.58 10.88 2.69
C PHE A 312 12.05 11.05 3.01
N ALA A 313 12.69 10.00 3.52
CA ALA A 313 14.08 10.06 3.99
C ALA A 313 14.92 8.89 3.48
N ALA A 314 16.22 9.17 3.29
CA ALA A 314 17.26 8.16 3.15
C ALA A 314 18.13 8.17 4.41
N ILE A 315 18.28 7.01 5.03
CA ILE A 315 18.92 6.84 6.34
C ILE A 315 20.02 5.78 6.21
N ASN A 316 21.17 6.03 6.79
CA ASN A 316 22.24 5.04 6.85
C ASN A 316 21.81 3.84 7.73
N LEU A 317 21.76 2.64 7.17
CA LEU A 317 21.27 1.43 7.84
C LEU A 317 22.01 1.14 9.16
N ARG A 318 23.30 1.40 9.23
CA ARG A 318 24.14 1.07 10.39
C ARG A 318 24.06 2.11 11.50
N THR A 319 23.96 3.40 11.14
CA THR A 319 24.12 4.50 12.09
C THR A 319 22.85 5.26 12.41
N GLY A 320 21.75 5.05 11.65
CA GLY A 320 20.53 5.83 11.76
C GLY A 320 20.64 7.28 11.31
N ARG A 321 21.82 7.71 10.81
CA ARG A 321 21.99 9.10 10.37
C ARG A 321 21.28 9.32 9.04
N ARG A 322 20.42 10.36 8.96
CA ARG A 322 19.80 10.79 7.70
C ARG A 322 20.88 11.25 6.71
N ILE A 323 20.82 10.73 5.50
CA ILE A 323 21.66 11.13 4.36
C ILE A 323 21.02 12.33 3.69
N TRP A 324 19.71 12.24 3.46
CA TRP A 324 18.87 13.32 2.98
C TRP A 324 17.42 13.09 3.41
N GLU A 325 16.63 14.16 3.35
CA GLU A 325 15.18 14.14 3.55
C GLU A 325 14.48 15.07 2.56
N ARG A 326 13.23 14.76 2.24
CA ARG A 326 12.35 15.56 1.38
C ARG A 326 10.95 15.67 1.98
N PRO A 327 10.29 16.84 1.85
CA PRO A 327 8.93 17.05 2.32
C PRO A 327 7.91 16.43 1.34
N ILE A 328 7.98 15.11 1.17
CA ILE A 328 7.12 14.31 0.29
C ILE A 328 6.41 13.28 1.16
N GLY A 329 5.08 13.34 1.21
CA GLY A 329 4.25 12.34 1.87
C GLY A 329 3.76 11.31 0.89
N GLY A 330 3.65 10.06 1.34
CA GLY A 330 3.13 8.95 0.56
C GLY A 330 2.74 7.78 1.44
N ILE A 331 1.85 6.96 0.95
CA ILE A 331 1.40 5.71 1.59
C ILE A 331 1.86 4.47 0.82
N GLU A 332 2.31 4.65 -0.41
CA GLU A 332 2.84 3.56 -1.24
C GLU A 332 4.34 3.37 -1.01
N SER A 333 4.81 2.16 -1.25
CA SER A 333 6.24 1.85 -1.12
C SER A 333 7.04 2.58 -2.19
N PRO A 334 8.16 3.24 -1.85
CA PRO A 334 9.08 3.74 -2.85
C PRO A 334 9.59 2.60 -3.74
N TRP A 335 10.00 2.91 -4.96
CA TRP A 335 10.65 1.96 -5.85
C TRP A 335 12.07 2.38 -6.15
N ILE A 336 13.03 1.46 -6.04
CA ILE A 336 14.44 1.75 -6.31
C ILE A 336 14.93 1.02 -7.55
N ALA A 337 15.68 1.71 -8.41
CA ALA A 337 16.39 1.11 -9.54
C ALA A 337 17.69 1.85 -9.84
N GLY A 338 18.82 1.17 -9.67
CA GLY A 338 20.14 1.77 -9.85
C GLY A 338 20.37 2.94 -8.91
N GLU A 339 20.56 4.14 -9.47
CA GLU A 339 20.81 5.38 -8.69
C GLU A 339 19.52 6.24 -8.56
N TYR A 340 18.35 5.68 -8.82
CA TYR A 340 17.09 6.42 -8.83
C TYR A 340 16.03 5.76 -7.96
N LEU A 341 15.15 6.61 -7.44
CA LEU A 341 13.95 6.27 -6.70
C LEU A 341 12.73 6.81 -7.44
N PHE A 342 11.65 6.06 -7.42
CA PHE A 342 10.36 6.47 -7.93
C PHE A 342 9.34 6.40 -6.81
N VAL A 343 8.55 7.46 -6.62
CA VAL A 343 7.66 7.62 -5.47
C VAL A 343 6.32 8.14 -5.92
N LEU A 344 5.26 7.58 -5.38
CA LEU A 344 3.90 8.08 -5.53
C LEU A 344 3.54 8.89 -4.29
N SER A 345 3.25 10.19 -4.49
CA SER A 345 2.91 11.08 -3.38
C SER A 345 1.43 11.02 -2.99
N ASN A 346 1.09 11.51 -1.80
CA ASN A 346 -0.31 11.69 -1.35
C ASN A 346 -1.13 12.63 -2.26
N ASN A 347 -0.44 13.43 -3.08
CA ASN A 347 -1.08 14.32 -4.06
C ASN A 347 -1.24 13.67 -5.43
N THR A 348 -1.02 12.35 -5.54
CA THR A 348 -1.01 11.59 -6.80
C THR A 348 0.06 12.03 -7.80
N ASP A 349 1.16 12.62 -7.30
CA ASP A 349 2.32 12.93 -8.14
C ASP A 349 3.27 11.73 -8.17
N LEU A 350 3.62 11.25 -9.35
CA LEU A 350 4.69 10.31 -9.56
C LEU A 350 6.01 11.08 -9.74
N ILE A 351 7.01 10.76 -8.93
CA ILE A 351 8.22 11.56 -8.76
C ILE A 351 9.45 10.68 -8.95
N ALA A 352 10.42 11.14 -9.76
CA ALA A 352 11.74 10.52 -9.82
C ALA A 352 12.77 11.31 -9.02
N LEU A 353 13.52 10.60 -8.17
CA LEU A 353 14.54 11.21 -7.31
C LEU A 353 15.89 10.49 -7.45
N GLY A 354 16.95 11.20 -7.10
CA GLY A 354 18.28 10.63 -6.96
C GLY A 354 18.45 9.89 -5.64
N ARG A 355 18.96 8.66 -5.70
CA ARG A 355 19.17 7.77 -4.56
C ARG A 355 20.05 8.38 -3.47
N LEU A 356 21.18 9.01 -3.84
CA LEU A 356 22.19 9.50 -2.89
C LEU A 356 21.96 10.92 -2.38
N ASN A 357 21.14 11.72 -3.09
CA ASN A 357 20.99 13.15 -2.80
C ASN A 357 19.53 13.63 -2.72
N GLY A 358 18.56 12.75 -3.01
CA GLY A 358 17.15 13.08 -3.03
C GLY A 358 16.75 14.15 -4.05
N ARG A 359 17.60 14.48 -5.05
CA ARG A 359 17.25 15.47 -6.09
C ARG A 359 16.07 14.98 -6.91
N ILE A 360 15.12 15.87 -7.14
CA ILE A 360 13.93 15.59 -7.96
C ILE A 360 14.29 15.87 -9.42
N TYR A 361 14.20 14.84 -10.26
CA TYR A 361 14.49 14.93 -11.69
C TYR A 361 13.27 15.30 -12.52
N TRP A 362 12.14 14.68 -12.23
CA TRP A 362 10.86 14.98 -12.85
C TRP A 362 9.69 14.66 -11.91
N VAL A 363 8.56 15.32 -12.17
CA VAL A 363 7.29 15.13 -11.48
C VAL A 363 6.19 15.02 -12.52
N THR A 364 5.34 14.03 -12.40
CA THR A 364 4.18 13.82 -13.26
C THR A 364 2.93 13.68 -12.39
N ALA A 365 1.98 14.59 -12.55
CA ALA A 365 0.70 14.49 -11.88
C ALA A 365 -0.17 13.42 -12.56
N LEU A 366 -0.65 12.45 -11.80
CA LEU A 366 -1.64 11.48 -12.24
C LEU A 366 -3.06 12.07 -12.06
N PRO A 367 -4.07 11.54 -12.77
CA PRO A 367 -5.46 11.91 -12.54
C PRO A 367 -5.86 11.75 -11.06
N LYS A 368 -6.55 12.73 -10.50
CA LYS A 368 -6.98 12.75 -9.10
C LYS A 368 -8.42 12.37 -8.92
N TRP A 369 -9.22 12.64 -9.94
CA TRP A 369 -10.67 12.54 -9.92
C TRP A 369 -11.13 11.90 -11.21
N GLU A 370 -12.20 11.13 -11.15
CA GLU A 370 -12.89 10.61 -12.33
C GLU A 370 -13.57 11.77 -13.06
N ASP A 371 -14.24 12.65 -12.31
CA ASP A 371 -14.71 13.92 -12.80
C ASP A 371 -13.85 15.07 -12.23
N PRO A 372 -12.90 15.62 -13.02
CA PRO A 372 -12.05 16.71 -12.59
C PRO A 372 -12.78 18.05 -12.46
N GLU A 373 -13.93 18.21 -13.17
CA GLU A 373 -14.70 19.48 -13.17
C GLU A 373 -15.46 19.63 -11.85
N ASP A 374 -16.14 18.57 -11.42
CA ASP A 374 -16.91 18.57 -10.18
C ASP A 374 -16.13 18.01 -8.98
N ARG A 375 -14.92 17.44 -9.21
CA ARG A 375 -14.04 16.80 -8.22
C ARG A 375 -14.71 15.63 -7.51
N GLU A 376 -15.44 14.86 -8.27
CA GLU A 376 -16.10 13.63 -7.83
C GLU A 376 -15.28 12.38 -8.24
N GLY A 377 -15.44 11.27 -7.50
CA GLY A 377 -14.72 10.02 -7.77
C GLY A 377 -13.21 10.15 -7.53
N LYS A 378 -12.77 10.26 -6.28
CA LYS A 378 -11.34 10.34 -5.98
C LYS A 378 -10.63 9.05 -6.37
N ILE A 379 -9.62 9.16 -7.25
CA ILE A 379 -8.80 8.03 -7.69
C ILE A 379 -7.68 7.77 -6.69
N THR A 380 -7.59 6.54 -6.22
CA THR A 380 -6.44 6.05 -5.45
C THR A 380 -5.53 5.26 -6.39
N TRP A 381 -4.26 5.66 -6.46
CA TRP A 381 -3.24 4.99 -7.25
C TRP A 381 -2.35 4.13 -6.37
N THR A 382 -1.95 2.97 -6.86
CA THR A 382 -0.98 2.07 -6.22
C THR A 382 0.24 1.81 -7.11
N GLY A 383 1.36 1.42 -6.51
CA GLY A 383 2.67 1.32 -7.15
C GLY A 383 3.60 2.47 -6.73
N PRO A 384 4.58 2.89 -7.55
CA PRO A 384 4.94 2.32 -8.85
C PRO A 384 5.78 1.05 -8.75
N ILE A 385 5.77 0.24 -9.81
CA ILE A 385 6.78 -0.79 -10.05
C ILE A 385 7.51 -0.50 -11.36
N LEU A 386 8.78 -0.91 -11.47
CA LEU A 386 9.57 -0.73 -12.70
C LEU A 386 9.80 -2.06 -13.41
N ALA A 387 9.30 -2.17 -14.63
CA ALA A 387 9.49 -3.35 -15.46
C ALA A 387 9.71 -2.99 -16.94
N SER A 388 10.80 -3.46 -17.54
CA SER A 388 11.16 -3.25 -18.95
C SER A 388 10.95 -1.81 -19.41
N ASP A 389 11.64 -0.87 -18.75
CA ASP A 389 11.60 0.58 -19.03
C ASP A 389 10.22 1.25 -18.90
N ARG A 390 9.35 0.67 -18.05
CA ARG A 390 8.02 1.20 -17.76
C ARG A 390 7.81 1.26 -16.25
N LEU A 391 7.44 2.42 -15.75
CA LEU A 391 6.83 2.56 -14.43
C LEU A 391 5.34 2.25 -14.58
N ILE A 392 4.87 1.29 -13.80
CA ILE A 392 3.49 0.81 -13.83
C ILE A 392 2.82 1.24 -12.55
N VAL A 393 1.68 1.90 -12.67
CA VAL A 393 0.77 2.26 -11.59
C VAL A 393 -0.63 1.77 -11.94
N ALA A 394 -1.42 1.41 -10.94
CA ALA A 394 -2.80 1.00 -11.14
C ALA A 394 -3.73 1.81 -10.25
N GLY A 395 -4.95 2.06 -10.71
CA GLY A 395 -5.93 2.92 -10.07
C GLY A 395 -7.16 2.17 -9.57
N SER A 396 -7.81 2.72 -8.55
CA SER A 396 -9.08 2.23 -8.00
C SER A 396 -10.26 2.28 -8.98
N THR A 397 -10.06 2.86 -10.15
CA THR A 397 -11.05 2.94 -11.24
C THR A 397 -10.90 1.83 -12.27
N GLY A 398 -10.00 0.86 -12.05
CA GLY A 398 -9.73 -0.19 -13.01
C GLY A 398 -8.85 0.25 -14.19
N GLU A 399 -8.11 1.35 -14.08
CA GLU A 399 -7.13 1.77 -15.09
C GLU A 399 -5.70 1.50 -14.61
N ALA A 400 -4.91 0.79 -15.38
CA ALA A 400 -3.47 0.70 -15.19
C ALA A 400 -2.73 1.56 -16.21
N MET A 401 -1.74 2.35 -15.74
CA MET A 401 -0.94 3.23 -16.57
C MET A 401 0.52 2.81 -16.59
N SER A 402 1.15 2.91 -17.74
CA SER A 402 2.59 2.82 -17.90
C SER A 402 3.19 4.19 -18.22
N LEU A 403 4.27 4.55 -17.50
CA LEU A 403 4.98 5.82 -17.70
C LEU A 403 6.47 5.56 -17.93
N SER A 404 7.09 6.47 -18.66
CA SER A 404 8.53 6.44 -18.91
C SER A 404 9.30 6.76 -17.62
N PRO A 405 10.19 5.88 -17.13
CA PRO A 405 11.04 6.20 -15.96
C PRO A 405 12.04 7.32 -16.24
N TYR A 406 12.29 7.62 -17.51
CA TYR A 406 13.28 8.61 -17.93
C TYR A 406 12.78 10.05 -17.86
N ASN A 407 11.47 10.27 -18.05
CA ASN A 407 10.89 11.61 -18.15
C ASN A 407 9.44 11.74 -17.65
N GLY A 408 8.86 10.66 -17.09
CA GLY A 408 7.50 10.66 -16.55
C GLY A 408 6.37 10.70 -17.57
N ARG A 409 6.65 10.65 -18.88
CA ARG A 409 5.58 10.69 -19.91
C ARG A 409 4.78 9.39 -19.89
N THR A 410 3.47 9.49 -20.03
CA THR A 410 2.60 8.33 -20.22
C THR A 410 2.95 7.61 -21.52
N LEU A 411 3.14 6.30 -21.44
CA LEU A 411 3.45 5.40 -22.55
C LEU A 411 2.23 4.64 -23.05
N GLY A 412 1.29 4.34 -22.15
CA GLY A 412 0.06 3.64 -22.49
C GLY A 412 -0.81 3.42 -21.26
N LYS A 413 -2.02 2.95 -21.50
CA LYS A 413 -3.05 2.62 -20.52
C LYS A 413 -3.68 1.29 -20.88
N VAL A 414 -4.15 0.56 -19.88
CA VAL A 414 -4.86 -0.73 -20.03
C VAL A 414 -5.98 -0.74 -19.00
N ASP A 415 -7.16 -1.16 -19.43
CA ASP A 415 -8.30 -1.36 -18.55
C ASP A 415 -8.16 -2.71 -17.84
N MET A 416 -8.38 -2.71 -16.53
CA MET A 416 -8.44 -3.89 -15.68
C MET A 416 -9.90 -4.31 -15.47
N PRO A 417 -10.15 -5.55 -15.07
CA PRO A 417 -11.53 -6.02 -14.84
C PRO A 417 -12.29 -5.18 -13.81
N ASP A 418 -11.61 -4.71 -12.77
CA ASP A 418 -12.13 -3.85 -11.71
C ASP A 418 -11.02 -3.01 -11.09
N GLY A 419 -11.35 -2.21 -10.06
CA GLY A 419 -10.40 -1.37 -9.33
C GLY A 419 -9.19 -2.15 -8.80
N VAL A 420 -8.01 -1.55 -8.88
CA VAL A 420 -6.77 -2.15 -8.38
C VAL A 420 -6.18 -1.23 -7.30
N THR A 421 -6.18 -1.70 -6.06
CA THR A 421 -5.65 -0.98 -4.89
C THR A 421 -4.42 -1.65 -4.28
N ILE A 422 -4.08 -2.85 -4.76
CA ILE A 422 -2.88 -3.60 -4.40
C ILE A 422 -1.84 -3.45 -5.51
N SER A 423 -0.62 -3.05 -5.15
CA SER A 423 0.47 -2.88 -6.11
C SER A 423 0.71 -4.17 -6.90
N PRO A 424 0.80 -4.11 -8.24
CA PRO A 424 1.06 -5.29 -9.06
C PRO A 424 2.42 -5.91 -8.73
N ILE A 425 2.63 -7.15 -9.18
CA ILE A 425 3.87 -7.89 -8.98
C ILE A 425 4.44 -8.38 -10.31
N VAL A 426 5.75 -8.63 -10.34
CA VAL A 426 6.45 -9.21 -11.51
C VAL A 426 7.19 -10.47 -11.10
N ALA A 427 6.81 -11.58 -11.69
CA ALA A 427 7.52 -12.86 -11.54
C ALA A 427 7.44 -13.69 -12.81
N LYS A 428 8.47 -14.48 -13.11
CA LYS A 428 8.53 -15.37 -14.31
C LYS A 428 8.22 -14.65 -15.61
N ASP A 429 8.76 -13.42 -15.77
CA ASP A 429 8.48 -12.53 -16.91
C ASP A 429 6.98 -12.14 -17.08
N SER A 430 6.16 -12.40 -16.09
CA SER A 430 4.74 -12.03 -16.05
C SER A 430 4.49 -10.86 -15.11
N LEU A 431 3.59 -9.99 -15.52
CA LEU A 431 3.05 -8.90 -14.72
C LEU A 431 1.65 -9.31 -14.24
N LEU A 432 1.42 -9.31 -12.93
CA LEU A 432 0.18 -9.76 -12.33
C LEU A 432 -0.52 -8.59 -11.61
N PHE A 433 -1.82 -8.44 -11.87
CA PHE A 433 -2.69 -7.48 -11.20
C PHE A 433 -3.78 -8.23 -10.45
N LEU A 434 -4.03 -7.83 -9.21
CA LEU A 434 -5.15 -8.30 -8.41
C LEU A 434 -6.15 -7.15 -8.25
N SER A 435 -7.38 -7.36 -8.74
CA SER A 435 -8.47 -6.41 -8.60
C SER A 435 -9.18 -6.52 -7.25
N GLU A 436 -10.02 -5.55 -6.93
CA GLU A 436 -10.83 -5.56 -5.70
C GLU A 436 -11.92 -6.65 -5.72
N ASP A 437 -12.35 -7.10 -6.90
CA ASP A 437 -13.25 -8.24 -7.10
C ASP A 437 -12.56 -9.62 -6.96
N ALA A 438 -11.33 -9.65 -6.47
CA ALA A 438 -10.51 -10.86 -6.37
C ALA A 438 -10.19 -11.54 -7.73
N GLU A 439 -10.23 -10.80 -8.82
CA GLU A 439 -9.75 -11.26 -10.12
C GLU A 439 -8.25 -11.03 -10.24
N LEU A 440 -7.50 -12.10 -10.47
CA LEU A 440 -6.05 -12.03 -10.67
C LEU A 440 -5.72 -12.27 -12.14
N VAL A 441 -5.20 -11.23 -12.78
CA VAL A 441 -4.90 -11.24 -14.22
C VAL A 441 -3.40 -11.29 -14.44
N SER A 442 -2.95 -12.18 -15.33
CA SER A 442 -1.55 -12.34 -15.72
C SER A 442 -1.33 -11.84 -17.14
N TYR A 443 -0.39 -10.93 -17.29
CA TYR A 443 0.11 -10.42 -18.57
C TYR A 443 1.56 -10.88 -18.82
N ARG A 444 1.85 -11.29 -20.06
CA ARG A 444 3.21 -11.70 -20.45
C ARG A 444 3.53 -11.33 -21.90
#